data_f0853ad74080b55c2490bacab7ebfcad
#
_entry.id   f0853ad74080b55c2490bacab7ebfcad
#
_cell.length_a   1.000
_cell.length_b   1.000
_cell.length_c   1.000
_cell.angle_alpha   90.00
_cell.angle_beta   90.00
_cell.angle_gamma   90.00
#
_symmetry.space_group_name_H-M   'P 1'
#
loop_
_entity.id
_entity.type
_entity.pdbx_description
1 polymer ?
#
loop_
_entity_poly.entity_id
_entity_poly.type
_entity_poly.pdbx_seq_one_letter_code
_entity_poly.pdbx_strand_id
1 'polypeptide(L)'
;MVRAIAVLVLICSTVSVRAETAALSAAAAGCTRASLQATVDKYLDALKKGNPSSMPLTPQAKYMENRNYIPLGQGIWQTPLAIDFNRSLLDVDTCQTFSEIIHTSSDHPYVIGTRLKIEDNRISEIESLVSDKDDWLFNAQNALKYSSQEKWDILPPERRTDRKTLLNAANTYYDVFGDYSKIDQVPWGTPCARLEGGMYTNPNNDPKGSCNVGVPKTSDVKIINRHYVVDVDMGTVVGFVDFREEKRNPDIHQFRLEDGKLRYVHALQVCTIQPNCGLPQMKPKPQQP
;
A
#
# COMPACT_ATOMS: atom_id res chain seq x y z
N MET A 1 2.13 -73.56 44.13
CA MET A 1 1.46 -72.81 43.00
C MET A 1 1.52 -71.32 43.37
N VAL A 2 2.46 -70.59 42.77
CA VAL A 2 2.65 -69.17 43.04
C VAL A 2 2.31 -68.47 41.69
N ARG A 3 1.29 -67.66 41.68
CA ARG A 3 0.90 -66.86 40.54
C ARG A 3 1.67 -65.51 40.57
N ALA A 4 2.49 -65.25 39.56
CA ALA A 4 3.10 -63.96 39.33
C ALA A 4 2.13 -63.01 38.63
N ILE A 5 1.94 -61.81 39.21
CA ILE A 5 1.18 -60.69 38.62
C ILE A 5 2.18 -59.78 37.93
N ALA A 6 2.05 -59.67 36.62
CA ALA A 6 2.83 -58.71 35.82
C ALA A 6 2.11 -57.34 35.87
N VAL A 7 2.80 -56.31 36.36
CA VAL A 7 2.37 -54.91 36.33
C VAL A 7 2.88 -54.27 35.04
N LEU A 8 1.96 -53.87 34.15
CA LEU A 8 2.27 -53.15 32.94
C LEU A 8 2.34 -51.65 33.26
N VAL A 9 3.53 -51.07 33.16
CA VAL A 9 3.72 -49.62 33.33
C VAL A 9 3.50 -48.96 31.95
N LEU A 10 2.43 -48.20 31.85
CA LEU A 10 2.15 -47.32 30.68
C LEU A 10 3.01 -46.05 30.83
N ILE A 11 4.03 -45.89 30.00
CA ILE A 11 4.81 -44.64 29.90
C ILE A 11 4.08 -43.78 28.87
N CYS A 12 3.39 -42.74 29.36
CA CYS A 12 2.69 -41.75 28.54
C CYS A 12 3.71 -40.73 28.02
N SER A 13 3.93 -40.69 26.71
CA SER A 13 4.81 -39.79 26.01
C SER A 13 4.21 -38.39 25.89
N THR A 14 4.60 -37.43 26.71
CA THR A 14 4.09 -36.03 26.71
C THR A 14 5.10 -35.03 26.13
N VAL A 15 5.88 -35.39 25.10
CA VAL A 15 6.96 -34.52 24.61
C VAL A 15 6.67 -33.75 23.32
N SER A 16 5.61 -34.08 22.58
CA SER A 16 5.41 -33.50 21.23
C SER A 16 4.69 -32.14 21.16
N VAL A 17 3.89 -31.74 22.15
CA VAL A 17 3.04 -30.54 22.03
C VAL A 17 3.78 -29.20 22.33
N ARG A 18 4.85 -29.27 23.13
CA ARG A 18 5.61 -28.03 23.48
C ARG A 18 6.55 -27.52 22.39
N ALA A 19 6.99 -28.34 21.48
CA ALA A 19 7.91 -27.92 20.41
C ALA A 19 7.17 -27.19 19.28
N GLU A 20 5.95 -27.60 18.98
CA GLU A 20 5.15 -27.03 17.89
C GLU A 20 4.59 -25.63 18.23
N THR A 21 4.18 -25.42 19.50
CA THR A 21 3.75 -24.10 19.98
C THR A 21 4.89 -23.09 20.09
N ALA A 22 6.12 -23.54 20.36
CA ALA A 22 7.30 -22.67 20.41
C ALA A 22 7.75 -22.25 18.99
N ALA A 23 7.61 -23.10 17.99
CA ALA A 23 7.95 -22.79 16.59
C ALA A 23 6.94 -21.80 15.98
N LEU A 24 5.65 -21.92 16.27
CA LEU A 24 4.61 -20.97 15.86
C LEU A 24 4.78 -19.59 16.52
N SER A 25 5.24 -19.53 17.78
CA SER A 25 5.50 -18.26 18.46
C SER A 25 6.78 -17.57 17.98
N ALA A 26 7.78 -18.32 17.52
CA ALA A 26 9.03 -17.77 16.99
C ALA A 26 8.84 -17.17 15.56
N ALA A 27 7.96 -17.76 14.73
CA ALA A 27 7.61 -17.20 13.43
C ALA A 27 6.83 -15.88 13.55
N ALA A 28 6.00 -15.72 14.60
CA ALA A 28 5.28 -14.48 14.89
C ALA A 28 6.16 -13.36 15.48
N ALA A 29 7.36 -13.69 16.00
CA ALA A 29 8.25 -12.70 16.63
C ALA A 29 8.94 -11.76 15.64
N GLY A 30 8.90 -12.04 14.33
CA GLY A 30 9.59 -11.26 13.30
C GLY A 30 8.81 -10.05 12.77
N CYS A 31 7.47 -10.06 12.79
CA CYS A 31 6.62 -9.08 12.13
C CYS A 31 5.84 -8.23 13.11
N THR A 32 6.54 -7.51 13.97
CA THR A 32 5.94 -6.48 14.82
C THR A 32 5.92 -5.13 14.11
N ARG A 33 5.05 -4.22 14.52
CA ARG A 33 5.08 -2.84 14.00
C ARG A 33 6.48 -2.22 14.16
N ALA A 34 7.15 -2.47 15.26
CA ALA A 34 8.50 -1.92 15.51
C ALA A 34 9.55 -2.49 14.54
N SER A 35 9.54 -3.81 14.27
CA SER A 35 10.48 -4.42 13.31
C SER A 35 10.21 -3.99 11.88
N LEU A 36 8.94 -3.87 11.48
CA LEU A 36 8.54 -3.38 10.16
C LEU A 36 8.93 -1.90 9.98
N GLN A 37 8.69 -1.05 11.01
CA GLN A 37 9.10 0.36 10.97
C GLN A 37 10.62 0.48 10.83
N ALA A 38 11.40 -0.28 11.60
CA ALA A 38 12.86 -0.27 11.48
C ALA A 38 13.35 -0.69 10.07
N THR A 39 12.61 -1.56 9.39
CA THR A 39 12.90 -1.94 8.00
C THR A 39 12.56 -0.82 7.03
N VAL A 40 11.43 -0.15 7.21
CA VAL A 40 11.06 1.05 6.45
C VAL A 40 12.11 2.15 6.61
N ASP A 41 12.55 2.42 7.84
CA ASP A 41 13.55 3.47 8.10
C ASP A 41 14.86 3.20 7.34
N LYS A 42 15.31 1.94 7.31
CA LYS A 42 16.49 1.53 6.52
C LYS A 42 16.26 1.66 5.02
N TYR A 43 15.08 1.34 4.54
CA TYR A 43 14.72 1.52 3.13
C TYR A 43 14.76 3.01 2.73
N LEU A 44 14.12 3.87 3.51
CA LEU A 44 14.10 5.32 3.26
C LEU A 44 15.50 5.94 3.34
N ASP A 45 16.33 5.49 4.28
CA ASP A 45 17.73 5.93 4.41
C ASP A 45 18.59 5.46 3.22
N ALA A 46 18.38 4.23 2.76
CA ALA A 46 19.04 3.70 1.58
C ALA A 46 18.66 4.48 0.32
N LEU A 47 17.36 4.82 0.17
CA LEU A 47 16.85 5.58 -0.97
C LEU A 47 17.43 7.01 -0.99
N LYS A 48 17.49 7.68 0.18
CA LYS A 48 18.13 9.00 0.33
C LYS A 48 19.60 8.99 -0.10
N LYS A 49 20.29 7.87 0.07
CA LYS A 49 21.71 7.71 -0.28
C LYS A 49 21.95 7.16 -1.66
N GLY A 50 20.90 6.71 -2.38
CA GLY A 50 21.06 5.95 -3.63
C GLY A 50 21.85 4.64 -3.44
N ASN A 51 21.77 4.03 -2.24
CA ASN A 51 22.57 2.86 -1.87
C ASN A 51 21.70 1.70 -1.40
N PRO A 52 21.15 0.91 -2.31
CA PRO A 52 20.27 -0.20 -1.95
C PRO A 52 20.97 -1.33 -1.19
N SER A 53 22.30 -1.49 -1.31
CA SER A 53 23.06 -2.53 -0.61
C SER A 53 23.18 -2.30 0.91
N SER A 54 22.82 -1.11 1.39
CA SER A 54 22.77 -0.80 2.82
C SER A 54 21.54 -1.39 3.54
N MET A 55 20.56 -1.91 2.77
CA MET A 55 19.36 -2.54 3.32
C MET A 55 19.61 -4.00 3.78
N PRO A 56 18.83 -4.50 4.75
CA PRO A 56 18.85 -5.89 5.13
C PRO A 56 18.13 -6.76 4.09
N LEU A 57 18.81 -7.13 3.03
CA LEU A 57 18.25 -7.91 1.92
C LEU A 57 18.45 -9.42 2.14
N THR A 58 17.50 -10.23 1.64
CA THR A 58 17.77 -11.66 1.43
C THR A 58 18.73 -11.83 0.24
N PRO A 59 19.48 -12.95 0.16
CA PRO A 59 20.38 -13.20 -0.97
C PRO A 59 19.68 -13.22 -2.34
N GLN A 60 18.39 -13.51 -2.38
CA GLN A 60 17.56 -13.60 -3.58
C GLN A 60 16.55 -12.46 -3.68
N ALA A 61 16.78 -11.35 -2.98
CA ALA A 61 15.87 -10.21 -2.99
C ALA A 61 15.58 -9.75 -4.43
N LYS A 62 14.29 -9.55 -4.73
CA LYS A 62 13.83 -9.12 -6.05
C LYS A 62 13.44 -7.65 -6.01
N TYR A 63 13.78 -6.94 -7.08
CA TYR A 63 13.32 -5.58 -7.30
C TYR A 63 12.46 -5.48 -8.54
N MET A 64 11.29 -4.92 -8.40
CA MET A 64 10.37 -4.61 -9.49
C MET A 64 10.03 -3.12 -9.46
N GLU A 65 10.23 -2.43 -10.59
CA GLU A 65 9.85 -1.03 -10.79
C GLU A 65 8.91 -0.94 -11.98
N ASN A 66 7.76 -0.29 -11.78
CA ASN A 66 6.74 -0.11 -12.82
C ASN A 66 6.42 -1.43 -13.57
N ARG A 67 6.22 -2.51 -12.80
CA ARG A 67 5.96 -3.88 -13.27
C ARG A 67 7.10 -4.57 -14.01
N ASN A 68 8.29 -4.00 -14.05
CA ASN A 68 9.47 -4.62 -14.66
C ASN A 68 10.45 -5.08 -13.59
N TYR A 69 10.87 -6.34 -13.63
CA TYR A 69 12.00 -6.79 -12.82
C TYR A 69 13.28 -6.22 -13.39
N ILE A 70 13.97 -5.43 -12.58
CA ILE A 70 15.26 -4.82 -12.93
C ILE A 70 16.29 -5.10 -11.83
N PRO A 71 17.59 -5.03 -12.17
CA PRO A 71 18.63 -5.15 -11.17
C PRO A 71 18.50 -4.07 -10.07
N LEU A 72 18.69 -4.49 -8.82
CA LEU A 72 18.75 -3.54 -7.71
C LEU A 72 19.93 -2.58 -7.91
N GLY A 73 19.67 -1.29 -7.83
CA GLY A 73 20.63 -0.23 -8.18
C GLY A 73 20.37 0.43 -9.53
N GLN A 74 19.38 -0.06 -10.28
CA GLN A 74 18.83 0.63 -11.46
C GLN A 74 17.53 1.35 -11.12
N GLY A 75 16.96 2.07 -12.09
CA GLY A 75 15.74 2.85 -11.90
C GLY A 75 15.94 3.97 -10.89
N ILE A 76 15.02 4.11 -9.95
CA ILE A 76 15.05 5.18 -8.93
C ILE A 76 16.31 5.14 -8.03
N TRP A 77 17.02 4.01 -7.96
CA TRP A 77 18.23 3.84 -7.17
C TRP A 77 19.48 4.48 -7.77
N GLN A 78 19.43 4.92 -9.02
CA GLN A 78 20.60 5.52 -9.70
C GLN A 78 20.98 6.89 -9.15
N THR A 79 20.07 7.56 -8.46
CA THR A 79 20.29 8.90 -7.92
C THR A 79 19.83 8.98 -6.47
N PRO A 80 20.60 9.59 -5.56
CA PRO A 80 20.13 9.91 -4.21
C PRO A 80 18.85 10.73 -4.26
N LEU A 81 17.84 10.37 -3.45
CA LEU A 81 16.53 10.99 -3.47
C LEU A 81 16.31 11.83 -2.21
N ALA A 82 16.14 13.14 -2.34
CA ALA A 82 15.61 13.95 -1.26
C ALA A 82 14.14 13.59 -1.02
N ILE A 83 13.79 13.20 0.21
CA ILE A 83 12.41 12.82 0.57
C ILE A 83 11.77 13.99 1.28
N ASP A 84 10.81 14.67 0.62
CA ASP A 84 10.07 15.79 1.18
C ASP A 84 8.90 15.34 2.06
N PHE A 85 8.35 14.16 1.76
CA PHE A 85 7.29 13.53 2.53
C PHE A 85 7.37 12.02 2.43
N ASN A 86 7.06 11.34 3.53
CA ASN A 86 6.76 9.91 3.50
C ASN A 86 5.65 9.56 4.48
N ARG A 87 4.87 8.56 4.14
CA ARG A 87 3.90 7.89 4.99
C ARG A 87 4.00 6.40 4.77
N SER A 88 4.08 5.63 5.85
CA SER A 88 4.25 4.18 5.75
C SER A 88 3.17 3.43 6.51
N LEU A 89 2.77 2.30 5.96
CA LEU A 89 1.80 1.34 6.48
C LEU A 89 2.52 0.04 6.81
N LEU A 90 2.10 -0.60 7.90
CA LEU A 90 2.78 -1.76 8.46
C LEU A 90 1.78 -2.92 8.60
N ASP A 91 1.82 -3.86 7.67
CA ASP A 91 0.99 -5.06 7.66
C ASP A 91 1.67 -6.17 8.45
N VAL A 92 1.35 -6.26 9.74
CA VAL A 92 1.95 -7.23 10.66
C VAL A 92 1.47 -8.67 10.39
N ASP A 93 0.31 -8.84 9.75
CA ASP A 93 -0.26 -10.17 9.47
C ASP A 93 0.46 -10.87 8.31
N THR A 94 0.91 -10.08 7.33
CA THR A 94 1.54 -10.62 6.10
C THR A 94 3.01 -10.23 5.96
N CYS A 95 3.60 -9.60 6.99
CA CYS A 95 4.99 -9.14 6.98
C CYS A 95 5.30 -8.26 5.76
N GLN A 96 4.48 -7.28 5.52
CA GLN A 96 4.65 -6.34 4.42
C GLN A 96 4.57 -4.91 4.92
N THR A 97 5.20 -4.00 4.18
CA THR A 97 5.05 -2.56 4.36
C THR A 97 4.69 -1.90 3.07
N PHE A 98 4.07 -0.74 3.17
CA PHE A 98 3.91 0.18 2.06
C PHE A 98 4.45 1.55 2.48
N SER A 99 5.10 2.25 1.55
CA SER A 99 5.54 3.64 1.75
C SER A 99 5.12 4.49 0.57
N GLU A 100 4.35 5.55 0.83
CA GLU A 100 4.16 6.67 -0.08
C GLU A 100 5.30 7.66 0.15
N ILE A 101 5.99 8.03 -0.93
CA ILE A 101 7.16 8.91 -0.89
C ILE A 101 6.95 10.01 -1.92
N ILE A 102 7.20 11.26 -1.53
CA ILE A 102 7.09 12.42 -2.42
C ILE A 102 8.42 13.14 -2.45
N HIS A 103 8.90 13.37 -3.67
CA HIS A 103 10.09 14.15 -3.98
C HIS A 103 9.73 15.25 -4.96
N THR A 104 9.96 16.50 -4.60
CA THR A 104 9.49 17.67 -5.34
C THR A 104 10.60 18.47 -6.01
N SER A 105 11.80 17.89 -6.15
CA SER A 105 12.91 18.56 -6.85
C SER A 105 12.48 19.10 -8.21
N SER A 106 12.90 20.31 -8.54
CA SER A 106 12.61 20.95 -9.83
C SER A 106 13.15 20.20 -11.04
N ASP A 107 14.21 19.41 -10.85
CA ASP A 107 14.89 18.72 -11.95
C ASP A 107 14.11 17.49 -12.40
N HIS A 108 13.67 16.67 -11.45
CA HIS A 108 12.87 15.48 -11.74
C HIS A 108 12.03 15.05 -10.51
N PRO A 109 10.84 15.62 -10.35
CA PRO A 109 9.95 15.27 -9.23
C PRO A 109 9.33 13.88 -9.40
N TYR A 110 9.06 13.21 -8.26
CA TYR A 110 8.46 11.89 -8.19
C TYR A 110 7.38 11.79 -7.13
N VAL A 111 6.37 10.95 -7.39
CA VAL A 111 5.52 10.35 -6.36
C VAL A 111 5.69 8.84 -6.46
N ILE A 112 6.09 8.21 -5.36
CA ILE A 112 6.48 6.80 -5.36
C ILE A 112 5.63 6.05 -4.34
N GLY A 113 5.12 4.90 -4.74
CA GLY A 113 4.52 3.93 -3.85
C GLY A 113 5.35 2.65 -3.83
N THR A 114 5.89 2.26 -2.68
CA THR A 114 6.72 1.06 -2.57
C THR A 114 6.17 0.08 -1.56
N ARG A 115 6.02 -1.17 -1.97
CA ARG A 115 5.78 -2.32 -1.11
C ARG A 115 7.08 -3.06 -0.83
N LEU A 116 7.31 -3.39 0.44
CA LEU A 116 8.36 -4.31 0.85
C LEU A 116 7.71 -5.58 1.38
N LYS A 117 8.22 -6.74 0.97
CA LYS A 117 7.94 -8.02 1.59
C LYS A 117 9.11 -8.43 2.46
N ILE A 118 8.84 -8.83 3.69
CA ILE A 118 9.85 -9.14 4.69
C ILE A 118 9.77 -10.62 5.05
N GLU A 119 10.92 -11.31 5.01
CA GLU A 119 11.11 -12.68 5.42
C GLU A 119 12.32 -12.73 6.37
N ASP A 120 12.16 -13.30 7.55
CA ASP A 120 13.21 -13.41 8.56
C ASP A 120 13.92 -12.06 8.85
N ASN A 121 13.16 -10.99 9.02
CA ASN A 121 13.63 -9.61 9.22
C ASN A 121 14.50 -9.06 8.07
N ARG A 122 14.41 -9.64 6.88
CA ARG A 122 15.09 -9.20 5.66
C ARG A 122 14.10 -8.93 4.55
N ILE A 123 14.40 -7.98 3.72
CA ILE A 123 13.59 -7.66 2.54
C ILE A 123 13.82 -8.74 1.48
N SER A 124 12.78 -9.46 1.12
CA SER A 124 12.78 -10.47 0.05
C SER A 124 12.27 -9.92 -1.27
N GLU A 125 11.45 -8.85 -1.23
CA GLU A 125 10.88 -8.24 -2.43
C GLU A 125 10.67 -6.75 -2.21
N ILE A 126 11.03 -5.97 -3.22
CA ILE A 126 10.76 -4.54 -3.34
C ILE A 126 9.95 -4.34 -4.61
N GLU A 127 8.75 -3.79 -4.49
CA GLU A 127 7.89 -3.43 -5.61
C GLU A 127 7.56 -1.95 -5.53
N SER A 128 8.04 -1.17 -6.51
CA SER A 128 7.84 0.28 -6.58
C SER A 128 7.05 0.66 -7.83
N LEU A 129 6.05 1.53 -7.65
CA LEU A 129 5.54 2.35 -8.74
C LEU A 129 6.10 3.75 -8.57
N VAL A 130 6.81 4.19 -9.59
CA VAL A 130 7.51 5.48 -9.66
C VAL A 130 6.81 6.32 -10.70
N SER A 131 6.02 7.29 -10.25
CA SER A 131 5.25 8.19 -11.11
C SER A 131 6.00 9.51 -11.28
N ASP A 132 5.97 10.04 -12.49
CA ASP A 132 6.58 11.30 -12.87
C ASP A 132 5.69 12.16 -13.79
N LYS A 133 6.28 13.19 -14.41
CA LYS A 133 5.57 14.23 -15.19
C LYS A 133 4.68 13.72 -16.34
N ASP A 134 4.96 12.53 -16.85
CA ASP A 134 4.23 11.97 -18.00
C ASP A 134 3.06 11.07 -17.56
N ASP A 135 2.88 10.91 -16.25
CA ASP A 135 1.84 10.05 -15.67
C ASP A 135 0.51 10.77 -15.42
N TRP A 136 -0.51 9.98 -15.12
CA TRP A 136 -1.89 10.47 -14.96
C TRP A 136 -2.00 11.51 -13.85
N LEU A 137 -2.45 12.73 -14.23
CA LEU A 137 -2.68 13.86 -13.32
C LEU A 137 -1.48 14.21 -12.43
N PHE A 138 -0.28 13.82 -12.81
CA PHE A 138 0.92 14.00 -11.99
C PHE A 138 1.16 15.47 -11.61
N ASN A 139 1.31 15.72 -10.32
CA ASN A 139 1.76 16.98 -9.75
C ASN A 139 2.31 16.75 -8.34
N ALA A 140 3.64 16.58 -8.22
CA ALA A 140 4.28 16.28 -6.95
C ALA A 140 4.12 17.39 -5.89
N GLN A 141 4.06 18.66 -6.29
CA GLN A 141 3.85 19.80 -5.36
C GLN A 141 2.46 19.74 -4.73
N ASN A 142 1.43 19.49 -5.54
CA ASN A 142 0.08 19.30 -5.02
C ASN A 142 -0.03 18.02 -4.17
N ALA A 143 0.62 16.93 -4.59
CA ALA A 143 0.68 15.70 -3.81
C ALA A 143 1.29 15.97 -2.43
N LEU A 144 2.43 16.66 -2.35
CA LEU A 144 3.05 17.09 -1.10
C LEU A 144 2.09 17.94 -0.25
N LYS A 145 1.50 18.97 -0.86
CA LYS A 145 0.58 19.89 -0.17
C LYS A 145 -0.57 19.15 0.52
N TYR A 146 -1.26 18.29 -0.21
CA TYR A 146 -2.48 17.66 0.30
C TYR A 146 -2.16 16.46 1.21
N SER A 147 -1.16 15.64 0.88
CA SER A 147 -0.72 14.53 1.75
C SER A 147 -0.26 15.02 3.12
N SER A 148 0.40 16.21 3.19
CA SER A 148 0.87 16.81 4.44
C SER A 148 -0.26 17.39 5.31
N GLN A 149 -1.42 17.69 4.73
CA GLN A 149 -2.58 18.24 5.45
C GLN A 149 -3.51 17.19 6.01
N GLU A 150 -3.43 15.97 5.51
CA GLU A 150 -4.29 14.87 5.92
C GLU A 150 -3.80 14.21 7.20
N LYS A 151 -4.75 13.77 8.03
CA LYS A 151 -4.46 13.05 9.28
C LYS A 151 -4.58 11.55 9.06
N TRP A 152 -3.45 10.85 9.19
CA TRP A 152 -3.35 9.41 9.05
C TRP A 152 -2.78 8.77 10.33
N ASP A 153 -3.19 9.28 11.47
CA ASP A 153 -2.77 8.74 12.76
C ASP A 153 -3.28 7.32 12.98
N ILE A 154 -2.63 6.58 13.87
CA ILE A 154 -3.13 5.31 14.38
C ILE A 154 -4.49 5.56 15.03
N LEU A 155 -5.49 4.76 14.63
CA LEU A 155 -6.84 4.85 15.19
C LEU A 155 -6.91 4.21 16.57
N PRO A 156 -7.69 4.78 17.49
CA PRO A 156 -8.04 4.10 18.70
C PRO A 156 -8.78 2.78 18.36
N PRO A 157 -8.62 1.72 19.18
CA PRO A 157 -9.10 0.37 18.83
C PRO A 157 -10.57 0.30 18.44
N GLU A 158 -11.44 1.07 19.08
CA GLU A 158 -12.88 1.11 18.86
C GLU A 158 -13.27 1.75 17.51
N ARG A 159 -12.36 2.49 16.87
CA ARG A 159 -12.57 3.12 15.55
C ARG A 159 -11.92 2.35 14.40
N ARG A 160 -11.22 1.28 14.71
CA ARG A 160 -10.53 0.46 13.70
C ARG A 160 -11.54 -0.37 12.91
N THR A 161 -11.21 -0.54 11.65
CA THR A 161 -11.94 -1.43 10.75
C THR A 161 -11.14 -2.71 10.59
N ASP A 162 -11.78 -3.87 10.70
CA ASP A 162 -11.10 -5.16 10.56
C ASP A 162 -10.56 -5.38 9.13
N ARG A 163 -9.55 -6.25 9.02
CA ARG A 163 -8.86 -6.55 7.78
C ARG A 163 -9.79 -6.96 6.63
N LYS A 164 -10.79 -7.79 6.91
CA LYS A 164 -11.73 -8.28 5.90
C LYS A 164 -12.57 -7.13 5.34
N THR A 165 -13.05 -6.26 6.22
CA THR A 165 -13.86 -5.09 5.83
C THR A 165 -13.03 -4.09 5.03
N LEU A 166 -11.75 -3.85 5.41
CA LEU A 166 -10.81 -3.03 4.63
C LEU A 166 -10.61 -3.58 3.21
N LEU A 167 -10.33 -4.88 3.08
CA LEU A 167 -10.17 -5.54 1.78
C LEU A 167 -11.45 -5.48 0.93
N ASN A 168 -12.63 -5.67 1.56
CA ASN A 168 -13.89 -5.57 0.86
C ASN A 168 -14.14 -4.16 0.33
N ALA A 169 -13.83 -3.12 1.10
CA ALA A 169 -13.98 -1.73 0.66
C ALA A 169 -13.13 -1.43 -0.58
N ALA A 170 -11.86 -1.86 -0.58
CA ALA A 170 -10.97 -1.70 -1.74
C ALA A 170 -11.46 -2.49 -2.96
N ASN A 171 -11.86 -3.75 -2.78
CA ASN A 171 -12.38 -4.58 -3.87
C ASN A 171 -13.65 -4.00 -4.48
N THR A 172 -14.61 -3.57 -3.63
CA THR A 172 -15.85 -2.96 -4.10
C THR A 172 -15.59 -1.67 -4.87
N TYR A 173 -14.65 -0.83 -4.38
CA TYR A 173 -14.24 0.37 -5.11
C TYR A 173 -13.69 0.04 -6.50
N TYR A 174 -12.81 -0.95 -6.62
CA TYR A 174 -12.28 -1.36 -7.91
C TYR A 174 -13.35 -1.99 -8.83
N ASP A 175 -14.28 -2.72 -8.27
CA ASP A 175 -15.37 -3.34 -9.03
C ASP A 175 -16.31 -2.33 -9.69
N VAL A 176 -16.44 -1.12 -9.12
CA VAL A 176 -17.26 -0.03 -9.71
C VAL A 176 -16.79 0.35 -11.11
N PHE A 177 -15.49 0.23 -11.41
CA PHE A 177 -14.95 0.58 -12.73
C PHE A 177 -15.38 -0.40 -13.82
N GLY A 178 -15.69 -1.64 -13.48
CA GLY A 178 -16.28 -2.62 -14.39
C GLY A 178 -17.80 -2.70 -14.34
N ASP A 179 -18.39 -2.25 -13.21
CA ASP A 179 -19.83 -2.30 -12.98
C ASP A 179 -20.27 -1.14 -12.08
N TYR A 180 -20.68 -0.04 -12.69
CA TYR A 180 -21.09 1.16 -11.96
C TYR A 180 -22.29 0.95 -11.03
N SER A 181 -23.11 -0.08 -11.24
CA SER A 181 -24.26 -0.38 -10.35
C SER A 181 -23.84 -0.69 -8.91
N LYS A 182 -22.55 -0.99 -8.69
CA LYS A 182 -21.95 -1.24 -7.37
C LYS A 182 -21.56 0.04 -6.61
N ILE A 183 -21.74 1.23 -7.19
CA ILE A 183 -21.30 2.51 -6.60
C ILE A 183 -21.80 2.73 -5.18
N ASP A 184 -23.05 2.35 -4.88
CA ASP A 184 -23.67 2.50 -3.58
C ASP A 184 -23.22 1.43 -2.55
N GLN A 185 -22.50 0.40 -2.99
CA GLN A 185 -21.93 -0.62 -2.12
C GLN A 185 -20.56 -0.19 -1.54
N VAL A 186 -19.90 0.80 -2.16
CA VAL A 186 -18.68 1.37 -1.62
C VAL A 186 -18.99 2.13 -0.33
N PRO A 187 -18.24 1.92 0.76
CA PRO A 187 -18.54 2.56 2.05
C PRO A 187 -18.09 4.03 2.07
N TRP A 188 -18.68 4.87 1.21
CA TRP A 188 -18.38 6.30 1.15
C TRP A 188 -18.57 6.99 2.48
N GLY A 189 -17.60 7.79 2.89
CA GLY A 189 -17.69 8.66 4.06
C GLY A 189 -18.00 10.11 3.70
N THR A 190 -18.32 10.90 4.72
CA THR A 190 -18.51 12.35 4.60
C THR A 190 -17.98 13.01 5.87
N PRO A 191 -16.96 13.88 5.80
CA PRO A 191 -16.23 14.25 4.58
C PRO A 191 -15.33 13.12 4.07
N CYS A 192 -15.14 13.08 2.75
CA CYS A 192 -14.15 12.24 2.10
C CYS A 192 -13.39 13.06 1.06
N ALA A 193 -12.09 12.81 0.90
CA ALA A 193 -11.28 13.45 -0.12
C ALA A 193 -10.48 12.41 -0.93
N ARG A 194 -10.28 12.68 -2.23
CA ARG A 194 -9.44 11.87 -3.10
C ARG A 194 -8.31 12.72 -3.67
N LEU A 195 -7.09 12.23 -3.52
CA LEU A 195 -5.90 12.73 -4.17
C LEU A 195 -5.52 11.78 -5.30
N GLU A 196 -5.66 12.24 -6.54
CA GLU A 196 -5.36 11.45 -7.73
C GLU A 196 -4.23 12.12 -8.51
N GLY A 197 -3.03 11.53 -8.47
CA GLY A 197 -1.81 12.18 -8.91
C GLY A 197 -1.54 13.47 -8.12
N GLY A 198 -2.00 14.60 -8.63
CA GLY A 198 -1.92 15.88 -7.91
C GLY A 198 -3.26 16.62 -7.84
N MET A 199 -4.34 15.98 -8.30
CA MET A 199 -5.70 16.54 -8.24
C MET A 199 -6.39 16.14 -6.94
N TYR A 200 -6.86 17.13 -6.17
CA TYR A 200 -7.53 16.90 -4.89
C TYR A 200 -8.99 17.29 -4.94
N THR A 201 -9.88 16.39 -4.52
CA THR A 201 -11.34 16.60 -4.69
C THR A 201 -11.97 17.49 -3.63
N ASN A 202 -11.29 17.70 -2.49
CA ASN A 202 -11.81 18.52 -1.38
C ASN A 202 -10.79 19.56 -0.89
N PRO A 203 -10.32 20.49 -1.75
CA PRO A 203 -9.25 21.43 -1.43
C PRO A 203 -9.58 22.44 -0.32
N ASN A 204 -10.87 22.68 -0.08
CA ASN A 204 -11.36 23.64 0.91
C ASN A 204 -11.77 22.99 2.23
N ASN A 205 -11.50 21.67 2.42
CA ASN A 205 -11.91 20.92 3.61
C ASN A 205 -13.42 21.02 3.92
N ASP A 206 -14.26 21.02 2.86
CA ASP A 206 -15.71 21.06 3.00
C ASP A 206 -16.16 19.85 3.85
N PRO A 207 -16.89 20.06 4.95
CA PRO A 207 -17.40 18.97 5.77
C PRO A 207 -18.41 18.07 5.05
N LYS A 208 -18.94 18.52 3.89
CA LYS A 208 -19.81 17.73 2.99
C LYS A 208 -19.04 17.17 1.78
N GLY A 209 -17.71 17.32 1.74
CA GLY A 209 -16.88 16.85 0.65
C GLY A 209 -17.04 15.35 0.42
N SER A 210 -17.08 14.93 -0.84
CA SER A 210 -17.22 13.54 -1.26
C SER A 210 -16.06 13.12 -2.15
N CYS A 211 -15.61 11.87 -2.02
CA CYS A 211 -14.60 11.26 -2.86
C CYS A 211 -15.17 10.34 -3.96
N ASN A 212 -16.49 10.26 -4.11
CA ASN A 212 -17.13 9.48 -5.18
C ASN A 212 -17.28 10.25 -6.50
N VAL A 213 -16.56 11.36 -6.65
CA VAL A 213 -16.57 12.21 -7.86
C VAL A 213 -15.60 11.66 -8.90
N GLY A 214 -15.97 11.79 -10.19
CA GLY A 214 -15.10 11.40 -11.31
C GLY A 214 -14.98 9.89 -11.55
N VAL A 215 -15.73 9.04 -10.85
CA VAL A 215 -15.87 7.63 -11.20
C VAL A 215 -16.68 7.52 -12.49
N PRO A 216 -16.17 6.87 -13.55
CA PRO A 216 -16.87 6.76 -14.82
C PRO A 216 -18.18 6.00 -14.67
N LYS A 217 -19.28 6.57 -15.17
CA LYS A 217 -20.62 5.94 -15.13
C LYS A 217 -20.80 4.83 -16.18
N THR A 218 -20.02 4.92 -17.25
CA THR A 218 -20.02 3.95 -18.35
C THR A 218 -18.59 3.48 -18.55
N SER A 219 -18.22 2.42 -17.86
CA SER A 219 -16.87 1.87 -17.93
C SER A 219 -16.99 0.36 -17.83
N ASP A 220 -16.26 -0.31 -18.67
CA ASP A 220 -16.02 -1.74 -18.66
C ASP A 220 -14.58 -2.08 -18.26
N VAL A 221 -13.93 -1.13 -17.59
CA VAL A 221 -12.54 -1.28 -17.19
C VAL A 221 -12.39 -2.37 -16.16
N LYS A 222 -11.71 -3.43 -16.53
CA LYS A 222 -11.28 -4.46 -15.59
C LYS A 222 -10.03 -4.01 -14.86
N ILE A 223 -10.07 -4.11 -13.55
CA ILE A 223 -8.93 -3.89 -12.66
C ILE A 223 -8.47 -5.26 -12.18
N ILE A 224 -7.27 -5.65 -12.59
CA ILE A 224 -6.73 -7.01 -12.42
C ILE A 224 -5.44 -6.99 -11.59
N ASN A 225 -4.88 -8.18 -11.32
CA ASN A 225 -3.63 -8.38 -10.59
C ASN A 225 -3.62 -7.71 -9.19
N ARG A 226 -4.76 -7.74 -8.50
CA ARG A 226 -4.96 -7.09 -7.21
C ARG A 226 -4.17 -7.81 -6.12
N HIS A 227 -3.29 -7.10 -5.44
CA HIS A 227 -2.69 -7.54 -4.19
C HIS A 227 -2.58 -6.38 -3.21
N TYR A 228 -2.48 -6.68 -1.92
CA TYR A 228 -2.79 -5.71 -0.89
C TYR A 228 -1.74 -5.68 0.23
N VAL A 229 -1.57 -4.48 0.81
CA VAL A 229 -0.96 -4.25 2.11
C VAL A 229 -2.03 -3.64 3.02
N VAL A 230 -2.22 -4.18 4.23
CA VAL A 230 -3.29 -3.76 5.13
C VAL A 230 -2.73 -3.40 6.49
N ASP A 231 -2.91 -2.15 6.91
CA ASP A 231 -2.59 -1.68 8.25
C ASP A 231 -3.89 -1.42 9.02
N VAL A 232 -4.31 -2.40 9.84
CA VAL A 232 -5.54 -2.33 10.62
C VAL A 232 -5.49 -1.22 11.66
N ASP A 233 -4.31 -0.97 12.25
CA ASP A 233 -4.13 0.09 13.25
C ASP A 233 -4.34 1.47 12.64
N MET A 234 -3.94 1.65 11.40
CA MET A 234 -4.20 2.87 10.64
C MET A 234 -5.52 2.85 9.88
N GLY A 235 -6.33 1.79 9.99
CA GLY A 235 -7.59 1.65 9.25
C GLY A 235 -7.39 1.76 7.73
N THR A 236 -6.27 1.26 7.20
CA THR A 236 -5.86 1.53 5.82
C THR A 236 -5.56 0.26 5.05
N VAL A 237 -5.99 0.21 3.80
CA VAL A 237 -5.61 -0.80 2.82
C VAL A 237 -5.03 -0.13 1.58
N VAL A 238 -3.94 -0.69 1.07
CA VAL A 238 -3.32 -0.29 -0.20
C VAL A 238 -3.46 -1.44 -1.18
N GLY A 239 -4.03 -1.17 -2.34
CA GLY A 239 -4.09 -2.11 -3.44
C GLY A 239 -3.11 -1.74 -4.54
N PHE A 240 -2.28 -2.70 -4.94
CA PHE A 240 -1.51 -2.67 -6.16
C PHE A 240 -2.31 -3.39 -7.23
N VAL A 241 -2.54 -2.76 -8.36
CA VAL A 241 -3.43 -3.28 -9.41
C VAL A 241 -2.92 -2.88 -10.78
N ASP A 242 -3.49 -3.48 -11.81
CA ASP A 242 -3.34 -3.01 -13.19
C ASP A 242 -4.68 -2.52 -13.70
N PHE A 243 -4.74 -1.24 -14.09
CA PHE A 243 -5.88 -0.66 -14.77
C PHE A 243 -5.86 -1.01 -16.24
N ARG A 244 -6.99 -1.55 -16.75
CA ARG A 244 -7.18 -1.97 -18.14
C ARG A 244 -6.27 -3.15 -18.53
N GLU A 245 -6.87 -4.31 -18.64
CA GLU A 245 -6.20 -5.56 -19.03
C GLU A 245 -5.31 -5.42 -20.27
N GLU A 246 -5.74 -4.63 -21.25
CA GLU A 246 -5.06 -4.41 -22.53
C GLU A 246 -3.85 -3.46 -22.44
N LYS A 247 -3.92 -2.46 -21.56
CA LYS A 247 -2.89 -1.40 -21.44
C LYS A 247 -1.96 -1.60 -20.24
N ARG A 248 -2.33 -2.44 -19.29
CA ARG A 248 -1.57 -2.75 -18.06
C ARG A 248 -0.96 -1.49 -17.43
N ASN A 249 -1.79 -0.46 -17.20
CA ASN A 249 -1.34 0.72 -16.47
C ASN A 249 -1.23 0.36 -14.99
N PRO A 250 -0.03 0.21 -14.43
CA PRO A 250 0.14 -0.07 -13.01
C PRO A 250 -0.43 1.07 -12.18
N ASP A 251 -1.10 0.70 -11.11
CA ASP A 251 -1.78 1.65 -10.25
C ASP A 251 -1.72 1.23 -8.79
N ILE A 252 -1.67 2.22 -7.91
CA ILE A 252 -1.78 2.06 -6.47
C ILE A 252 -2.93 2.92 -5.98
N HIS A 253 -3.87 2.30 -5.25
CA HIS A 253 -4.83 3.06 -4.46
C HIS A 253 -4.62 2.79 -2.97
N GLN A 254 -4.55 3.86 -2.18
CA GLN A 254 -4.60 3.82 -0.72
C GLN A 254 -6.00 4.20 -0.28
N PHE A 255 -6.61 3.41 0.59
CA PHE A 255 -7.95 3.65 1.14
C PHE A 255 -7.85 3.77 2.65
N ARG A 256 -8.06 4.95 3.19
CA ARG A 256 -8.17 5.18 4.62
C ARG A 256 -9.64 5.12 5.02
N LEU A 257 -9.98 4.22 5.93
CA LEU A 257 -11.31 4.13 6.55
C LEU A 257 -11.25 4.58 8.01
N GLU A 258 -12.25 5.34 8.40
CA GLU A 258 -12.52 5.70 9.79
C GLU A 258 -13.98 5.30 10.10
N ASP A 259 -14.18 4.56 11.18
CA ASP A 259 -15.51 4.03 11.55
C ASP A 259 -16.19 3.25 10.40
N GLY A 260 -15.41 2.48 9.64
CA GLY A 260 -15.88 1.68 8.50
C GLY A 260 -16.23 2.47 7.24
N LYS A 261 -15.93 3.78 7.17
CA LYS A 261 -16.23 4.65 6.04
C LYS A 261 -14.95 5.26 5.44
N LEU A 262 -14.92 5.40 4.12
CA LEU A 262 -13.81 6.04 3.41
C LEU A 262 -13.65 7.49 3.86
N ARG A 263 -12.45 7.84 4.29
CA ARG A 263 -12.06 9.20 4.68
C ARG A 263 -11.11 9.83 3.68
N TYR A 264 -10.11 9.04 3.21
CA TYR A 264 -9.16 9.46 2.19
C TYR A 264 -8.96 8.34 1.17
N VAL A 265 -8.77 8.73 -0.09
CA VAL A 265 -8.37 7.84 -1.18
C VAL A 265 -7.21 8.51 -1.92
N HIS A 266 -6.05 7.86 -1.98
CA HIS A 266 -4.94 8.31 -2.81
C HIS A 266 -4.77 7.37 -3.98
N ALA A 267 -4.57 7.91 -5.17
CA ALA A 267 -4.30 7.15 -6.38
C ALA A 267 -3.01 7.63 -7.04
N LEU A 268 -2.16 6.68 -7.39
CA LEU A 268 -0.93 6.87 -8.14
C LEU A 268 -0.95 5.89 -9.32
N GLN A 269 -0.90 6.42 -10.54
CA GLN A 269 -0.91 5.60 -11.75
C GLN A 269 0.31 5.89 -12.60
N VAL A 270 0.91 4.82 -13.16
CA VAL A 270 2.02 4.92 -14.11
C VAL A 270 1.50 4.61 -15.51
N CYS A 271 1.85 5.46 -16.47
CA CYS A 271 1.41 5.37 -17.85
C CYS A 271 2.48 4.69 -18.72
N THR A 272 2.34 3.39 -18.97
CA THR A 272 3.38 2.58 -19.60
C THR A 272 3.47 2.71 -21.13
N ILE A 273 2.43 3.20 -21.79
CA ILE A 273 2.34 3.20 -23.26
C ILE A 273 2.34 4.61 -23.83
N GLN A 274 1.63 5.54 -23.22
CA GLN A 274 1.46 6.90 -23.70
C GLN A 274 1.44 7.87 -22.51
N PRO A 275 2.00 9.07 -22.66
CA PRO A 275 1.85 10.13 -21.65
C PRO A 275 0.39 10.34 -21.25
N ASN A 276 0.16 10.63 -19.97
CA ASN A 276 -1.18 10.82 -19.38
C ASN A 276 -2.12 9.62 -19.65
N CYS A 277 -1.57 8.41 -19.79
CA CYS A 277 -2.27 7.16 -20.10
C CYS A 277 -3.16 7.22 -21.36
N GLY A 278 -2.86 8.13 -22.29
CA GLY A 278 -3.65 8.37 -23.48
C GLY A 278 -5.01 9.05 -23.22
N LEU A 279 -5.18 9.61 -22.03
CA LEU A 279 -6.39 10.36 -21.66
C LEU A 279 -6.20 11.86 -21.91
N PRO A 280 -7.27 12.62 -22.21
CA PRO A 280 -7.18 14.08 -22.34
C PRO A 280 -6.64 14.71 -21.06
N GLN A 281 -5.72 15.66 -21.17
CA GLN A 281 -5.30 16.44 -19.99
C GLN A 281 -6.52 17.19 -19.43
N MET A 282 -6.84 16.93 -18.17
CA MET A 282 -7.88 17.70 -17.48
C MET A 282 -7.33 19.09 -17.20
N LYS A 283 -7.86 20.10 -17.86
CA LYS A 283 -7.53 21.49 -17.51
C LYS A 283 -8.02 21.77 -16.10
N PRO A 284 -7.17 22.35 -15.22
CA PRO A 284 -7.65 22.81 -13.93
C PRO A 284 -8.87 23.70 -14.13
N LYS A 285 -9.97 23.43 -13.44
CA LYS A 285 -11.07 24.40 -13.41
C LYS A 285 -10.51 25.71 -12.87
N PRO A 286 -10.78 26.86 -13.52
CA PRO A 286 -10.41 28.15 -12.95
C PRO A 286 -10.96 28.20 -11.53
N GLN A 287 -10.11 28.53 -10.57
CA GLN A 287 -10.57 28.85 -9.23
C GLN A 287 -11.53 30.02 -9.37
N GLN A 288 -12.79 29.81 -9.06
CA GLN A 288 -13.73 30.92 -8.96
C GLN A 288 -13.28 31.80 -7.79
N PRO A 289 -13.26 33.14 -7.97
CA PRO A 289 -12.80 34.09 -6.99
C PRO A 289 -13.64 34.06 -5.70
#